data_88fcc04aa2cc794a5b4c1878e42bbed9
#
_entry.id   88fcc04aa2cc794a5b4c1878e42bbed9
#
_cell.length_a   1.000
_cell.length_b   1.000
_cell.length_c   1.000
_cell.angle_alpha   90.00
_cell.angle_beta   90.00
_cell.angle_gamma   90.00
#
_symmetry.space_group_name_H-M   'P 1'
#
loop_
_entity.id
_entity.type
_entity.pdbx_description
1 polymer ?
#
loop_
_entity_poly.entity_id
_entity_poly.type
_entity_poly.pdbx_seq_one_letter_code
_entity_poly.pdbx_strand_id
1 'polypeptide(L)'
;MKKSLNFCFLAGAFAALSLAACTDEKMEDSVLPQSQNESAKIQQPGETEKICSYVDQNWSSTAVLKTTLNSTTDTNFMNAQMAKIISLWGGTSLTFRFVDDPSNANSTYNAISYSNGKIYYGYAIYYDAKAKGGDIVNAMILAHEYGHQLQYRYNLPSVNESTARPNELEADGFAGYYLRKPNGYNKTNFTEIATAYEFAQSIGDYQTTSAGHHGTPPQRRSAVRLGFLLGQYDLSATDFDYNFFYYYQGVLNGTYKMGKNSKNPEIDAYMSQYMDELRKIQSGEISAEEFKNLK
;
A
#
# COMPACT_ATOMS: atom_id res chain seq x y z
N MET A 1 -56.79 30.38 29.65
CA MET A 1 -55.64 31.19 29.25
C MET A 1 -54.68 30.30 28.45
N LYS A 2 -54.72 30.47 27.11
CA LYS A 2 -53.86 29.72 26.16
C LYS A 2 -52.55 30.49 25.97
N LYS A 3 -51.41 29.89 26.23
CA LYS A 3 -50.10 30.44 25.83
C LYS A 3 -49.63 29.67 24.60
N SER A 4 -49.50 30.40 23.50
CA SER A 4 -48.91 29.92 22.26
C SER A 4 -47.39 29.95 22.37
N LEU A 5 -46.73 28.81 21.98
CA LEU A 5 -45.29 28.73 21.83
C LEU A 5 -44.93 28.86 20.34
N ASN A 6 -44.19 29.90 20.01
CA ASN A 6 -43.67 30.12 18.66
C ASN A 6 -42.45 29.22 18.45
N PHE A 7 -42.50 28.35 17.43
CA PHE A 7 -41.36 27.61 16.93
C PHE A 7 -40.70 28.41 15.79
N CYS A 8 -39.46 28.85 16.01
CA CYS A 8 -38.59 29.37 14.95
C CYS A 8 -38.02 28.24 14.15
N PHE A 9 -38.35 28.15 12.86
CA PHE A 9 -37.66 27.27 11.90
C PHE A 9 -36.33 27.93 11.47
N LEU A 10 -35.21 27.31 11.84
CA LEU A 10 -33.92 27.55 11.21
C LEU A 10 -33.82 26.67 9.96
N ALA A 11 -33.79 27.29 8.81
CA ALA A 11 -33.49 26.63 7.54
C ALA A 11 -31.99 26.35 7.47
N GLY A 12 -31.60 25.09 7.61
CA GLY A 12 -30.25 24.64 7.33
C GLY A 12 -30.06 24.39 5.83
N ALA A 13 -29.15 25.12 5.23
CA ALA A 13 -28.76 24.94 3.84
C ALA A 13 -27.96 23.63 3.71
N PHE A 14 -28.52 22.64 3.00
CA PHE A 14 -27.79 21.46 2.55
C PHE A 14 -26.89 21.85 1.37
N ALA A 15 -25.59 21.85 1.58
CA ALA A 15 -24.64 21.90 0.49
C ALA A 15 -24.57 20.49 -0.12
N ALA A 16 -25.08 20.34 -1.34
CA ALA A 16 -24.92 19.13 -2.13
C ALA A 16 -23.48 19.07 -2.63
N LEU A 17 -22.69 18.12 -2.11
CA LEU A 17 -21.43 17.74 -2.72
C LEU A 17 -21.74 16.95 -4.00
N SER A 18 -21.52 17.57 -5.15
CA SER A 18 -21.51 16.90 -6.45
C SER A 18 -20.27 15.99 -6.54
N LEU A 19 -20.51 14.68 -6.56
CA LEU A 19 -19.53 13.68 -6.98
C LEU A 19 -19.28 13.89 -8.48
N ALA A 20 -18.13 14.46 -8.84
CA ALA A 20 -17.66 14.47 -10.22
C ALA A 20 -17.16 13.07 -10.57
N ALA A 21 -17.90 12.40 -11.45
CA ALA A 21 -17.44 11.16 -12.10
C ALA A 21 -16.25 11.49 -13.00
N CYS A 22 -15.13 10.82 -12.83
CA CYS A 22 -14.02 10.87 -13.78
C CYS A 22 -14.43 10.17 -15.07
N THR A 23 -14.41 10.91 -16.18
CA THR A 23 -14.56 10.36 -17.53
C THR A 23 -13.27 9.68 -17.98
N ASP A 24 -13.43 8.49 -18.56
CA ASP A 24 -12.36 7.69 -19.16
C ASP A 24 -11.70 8.46 -20.32
N GLU A 25 -10.43 8.84 -20.15
CA GLU A 25 -9.56 9.13 -21.29
C GLU A 25 -8.81 7.85 -21.68
N LYS A 26 -8.93 7.47 -22.95
CA LYS A 26 -8.24 6.33 -23.55
C LYS A 26 -6.74 6.55 -23.48
N MET A 27 -6.04 5.61 -22.85
CA MET A 27 -4.58 5.56 -22.87
C MET A 27 -4.08 5.03 -24.22
N GLU A 28 -3.24 5.82 -24.88
CA GLU A 28 -2.43 5.35 -26.00
C GLU A 28 -1.27 4.48 -25.50
N ASP A 29 -1.03 3.36 -26.21
CA ASP A 29 0.08 2.44 -25.99
C ASP A 29 1.43 3.16 -26.08
N SER A 30 2.10 3.40 -24.96
CA SER A 30 3.46 3.90 -24.94
C SER A 30 4.45 2.79 -24.59
N VAL A 31 5.17 2.34 -25.59
CA VAL A 31 6.38 1.52 -25.50
C VAL A 31 7.37 2.14 -24.52
N LEU A 32 7.94 1.33 -23.61
CA LEU A 32 8.98 1.74 -22.66
C LEU A 32 10.12 2.46 -23.40
N PRO A 33 10.43 3.74 -23.11
CA PRO A 33 11.56 4.41 -23.76
C PRO A 33 12.87 3.91 -23.17
N GLN A 34 13.83 3.62 -24.05
CA GLN A 34 15.23 3.44 -23.71
C GLN A 34 15.78 4.70 -23.03
N SER A 35 16.65 4.49 -22.04
CA SER A 35 17.27 5.44 -21.16
C SER A 35 17.68 6.76 -21.84
N GLN A 36 16.98 7.84 -21.49
CA GLN A 36 17.53 9.18 -21.56
C GLN A 36 17.61 9.74 -20.15
N ASN A 37 18.76 10.35 -19.81
CA ASN A 37 19.00 11.04 -18.55
C ASN A 37 18.17 12.34 -18.51
N GLU A 38 16.87 12.24 -18.35
CA GLU A 38 16.02 13.40 -18.14
C GLU A 38 15.90 13.69 -16.64
N SER A 39 16.45 14.84 -16.24
CA SER A 39 16.17 15.42 -14.93
C SER A 39 15.11 16.51 -15.10
N ALA A 40 13.91 16.27 -14.58
CA ALA A 40 12.83 17.23 -14.59
C ALA A 40 12.49 17.65 -13.15
N LYS A 41 12.16 18.92 -12.93
CA LYS A 41 11.62 19.37 -11.64
C LYS A 41 10.27 18.70 -11.41
N ILE A 42 10.05 18.22 -10.19
CA ILE A 42 8.76 17.65 -9.79
C ILE A 42 7.77 18.81 -9.68
N GLN A 43 6.66 18.69 -10.44
CA GLN A 43 5.50 19.52 -10.15
C GLN A 43 4.77 18.91 -8.97
N GLN A 44 4.44 19.73 -7.98
CA GLN A 44 3.56 19.30 -6.89
C GLN A 44 2.19 18.94 -7.47
N PRO A 45 1.56 17.85 -6.99
CA PRO A 45 0.23 17.46 -7.48
C PRO A 45 -0.75 18.63 -7.30
N GLY A 46 -1.58 18.86 -8.30
CA GLY A 46 -2.74 19.75 -8.14
C GLY A 46 -3.74 19.17 -7.13
N GLU A 47 -4.60 19.99 -6.55
CA GLU A 47 -5.56 19.64 -5.49
C GLU A 47 -6.53 18.46 -5.83
N THR A 48 -6.49 17.94 -7.06
CA THR A 48 -7.38 16.87 -7.55
C THR A 48 -6.69 15.48 -7.65
N GLU A 49 -5.37 15.39 -7.52
CA GLU A 49 -4.69 14.08 -7.55
C GLU A 49 -4.79 13.38 -6.19
N LYS A 50 -5.35 12.17 -6.18
CA LYS A 50 -5.23 11.28 -5.03
C LYS A 50 -3.80 10.76 -4.97
N ILE A 51 -3.17 10.90 -3.83
CA ILE A 51 -1.82 10.40 -3.56
C ILE A 51 -1.83 9.57 -2.29
N CYS A 52 -1.05 8.50 -2.27
CA CYS A 52 -0.69 7.78 -1.06
C CYS A 52 0.83 7.80 -0.94
N SER A 53 1.32 8.16 0.23
CA SER A 53 2.74 8.25 0.55
C SER A 53 3.10 7.22 1.59
N TYR A 54 4.22 6.54 1.43
CA TYR A 54 4.72 5.58 2.40
C TYR A 54 5.08 6.24 3.75
N VAL A 55 5.54 7.46 3.68
CA VAL A 55 5.77 8.36 4.83
C VAL A 55 5.05 9.67 4.54
N ASP A 56 4.27 10.20 5.48
CA ASP A 56 3.46 11.42 5.33
C ASP A 56 4.29 12.68 5.07
N GLN A 57 4.96 12.72 3.92
CA GLN A 57 5.79 13.84 3.47
C GLN A 57 5.65 14.04 1.96
N ASN A 58 5.55 15.29 1.53
CA ASN A 58 5.65 15.65 0.13
C ASN A 58 7.11 15.85 -0.30
N TRP A 59 7.35 15.76 -1.61
CA TRP A 59 8.66 16.06 -2.18
C TRP A 59 9.03 17.54 -1.97
N SER A 60 10.30 17.79 -1.71
CA SER A 60 10.86 19.14 -1.68
C SER A 60 10.73 19.81 -3.06
N SER A 61 10.63 21.14 -3.07
CA SER A 61 10.65 21.94 -4.31
C SER A 61 11.97 21.87 -5.09
N THR A 62 13.05 21.39 -4.45
CA THR A 62 14.37 21.17 -5.07
C THR A 62 14.56 19.76 -5.58
N ALA A 63 13.63 18.85 -5.29
CA ALA A 63 13.67 17.48 -5.75
C ALA A 63 13.56 17.37 -7.28
N VAL A 64 14.24 16.40 -7.85
CA VAL A 64 14.27 16.14 -9.31
C VAL A 64 13.98 14.68 -9.61
N LEU A 65 13.29 14.44 -10.72
CA LEU A 65 13.03 13.09 -11.23
C LEU A 65 14.26 12.54 -11.93
N LYS A 66 14.55 11.26 -11.66
CA LYS A 66 15.61 10.47 -12.30
C LYS A 66 15.01 9.18 -12.87
N THR A 67 15.64 8.69 -13.93
CA THR A 67 15.33 7.36 -14.51
C THR A 67 16.19 6.25 -13.90
N THR A 68 17.27 6.61 -13.21
CA THR A 68 18.24 5.67 -12.63
C THR A 68 18.54 6.02 -11.17
N LEU A 69 18.96 5.03 -10.40
CA LEU A 69 19.68 5.19 -9.14
C LEU A 69 21.18 5.43 -9.41
N ASN A 70 21.99 5.67 -8.37
CA ASN A 70 23.44 5.86 -8.51
C ASN A 70 24.15 4.59 -9.05
N SER A 71 23.56 3.42 -8.86
CA SER A 71 24.07 2.13 -9.34
C SER A 71 23.17 1.58 -10.43
N THR A 72 23.78 1.15 -11.54
CA THR A 72 23.06 0.42 -12.62
C THR A 72 22.48 -0.89 -12.10
N THR A 73 23.18 -1.60 -11.22
CA THR A 73 22.68 -2.84 -10.60
C THR A 73 21.40 -2.56 -9.81
N ASP A 74 21.38 -1.51 -9.02
CA ASP A 74 20.22 -1.13 -8.21
C ASP A 74 19.04 -0.68 -9.07
N THR A 75 19.33 0.09 -10.11
CA THR A 75 18.33 0.49 -11.10
C THR A 75 17.70 -0.70 -11.79
N ASN A 76 18.52 -1.64 -12.25
CA ASN A 76 18.05 -2.86 -12.92
C ASN A 76 17.23 -3.73 -11.98
N PHE A 77 17.65 -3.84 -10.71
CA PHE A 77 16.87 -4.56 -9.70
C PHE A 77 15.47 -3.97 -9.54
N MET A 78 15.35 -2.66 -9.32
CA MET A 78 14.05 -2.00 -9.12
C MET A 78 13.15 -2.11 -10.36
N ASN A 79 13.70 -1.92 -11.55
CA ASN A 79 12.97 -2.08 -12.80
C ASN A 79 12.49 -3.53 -13.01
N ALA A 80 13.31 -4.51 -12.64
CA ALA A 80 12.94 -5.92 -12.71
C ALA A 80 11.82 -6.26 -11.72
N GLN A 81 11.85 -5.69 -10.49
CA GLN A 81 10.78 -5.88 -9.54
C GLN A 81 9.48 -5.24 -10.04
N MET A 82 9.52 -4.03 -10.57
CA MET A 82 8.35 -3.38 -11.16
C MET A 82 7.73 -4.22 -12.28
N ALA A 83 8.54 -4.74 -13.19
CA ALA A 83 8.07 -5.59 -14.27
C ALA A 83 7.39 -6.87 -13.76
N LYS A 84 7.94 -7.50 -12.71
CA LYS A 84 7.33 -8.68 -12.08
C LYS A 84 5.99 -8.35 -11.41
N ILE A 85 5.90 -7.23 -10.70
CA ILE A 85 4.67 -6.79 -10.03
C ILE A 85 3.57 -6.53 -11.08
N ILE A 86 3.89 -5.80 -12.16
CA ILE A 86 2.98 -5.54 -13.27
C ILE A 86 2.49 -6.86 -13.89
N SER A 87 3.41 -7.80 -14.15
CA SER A 87 3.09 -9.10 -14.73
C SER A 87 2.20 -9.94 -13.81
N LEU A 88 2.46 -9.92 -12.51
CA LEU A 88 1.69 -10.67 -11.50
C LEU A 88 0.20 -10.27 -11.50
N TRP A 89 -0.08 -8.98 -11.59
CA TRP A 89 -1.43 -8.45 -11.48
C TRP A 89 -2.11 -8.19 -12.83
N GLY A 90 -1.45 -8.57 -13.95
CA GLY A 90 -1.99 -8.32 -15.30
C GLY A 90 -2.18 -6.84 -15.60
N GLY A 91 -1.36 -5.99 -15.00
CA GLY A 91 -1.47 -4.55 -15.10
C GLY A 91 -0.91 -3.98 -16.39
N THR A 92 -1.28 -2.73 -16.67
CA THR A 92 -0.67 -1.90 -17.72
C THR A 92 0.60 -1.25 -17.21
N SER A 93 1.46 -0.81 -18.12
CA SER A 93 2.64 -0.01 -17.78
C SER A 93 2.23 1.27 -17.06
N LEU A 94 3.03 1.66 -16.07
CA LEU A 94 2.90 2.91 -15.34
C LEU A 94 4.21 3.70 -15.41
N THR A 95 4.16 4.97 -15.06
CA THR A 95 5.37 5.79 -14.97
C THR A 95 6.08 5.53 -13.64
N PHE A 96 7.22 4.84 -13.70
CA PHE A 96 8.10 4.63 -12.55
C PHE A 96 9.31 5.54 -12.65
N ARG A 97 9.60 6.33 -11.60
CA ARG A 97 10.74 7.24 -11.54
C ARG A 97 11.35 7.22 -10.14
N PHE A 98 12.63 7.55 -10.08
CA PHE A 98 13.31 7.83 -8.82
C PHE A 98 13.30 9.34 -8.56
N VAL A 99 13.44 9.69 -7.28
CA VAL A 99 13.49 11.08 -6.82
C VAL A 99 14.80 11.31 -6.10
N ASP A 100 15.56 12.29 -6.58
CA ASP A 100 16.79 12.76 -5.97
C ASP A 100 16.63 14.22 -5.54
N ASP A 101 17.29 14.62 -4.48
CA ASP A 101 17.41 16.01 -4.06
C ASP A 101 18.84 16.30 -3.61
N PRO A 102 19.71 16.75 -4.53
CA PRO A 102 21.10 17.06 -4.18
C PRO A 102 21.25 18.15 -3.12
N SER A 103 20.24 19.00 -2.96
CA SER A 103 20.25 20.10 -1.97
C SER A 103 19.78 19.64 -0.59
N ASN A 104 18.92 18.61 -0.52
CA ASN A 104 18.37 18.07 0.72
C ASN A 104 18.04 16.58 0.55
N ALA A 105 19.05 15.73 0.62
CA ALA A 105 18.88 14.29 0.38
C ALA A 105 17.77 13.66 1.24
N ASN A 106 17.61 14.11 2.50
CA ASN A 106 16.59 13.57 3.40
C ASN A 106 15.16 13.87 2.95
N SER A 107 14.94 14.87 2.11
CA SER A 107 13.62 15.14 1.52
C SER A 107 13.12 14.02 0.62
N THR A 108 14.00 13.10 0.22
CA THR A 108 13.68 11.94 -0.61
C THR A 108 13.45 10.65 0.19
N TYR A 109 13.24 10.78 1.52
CA TYR A 109 12.90 9.65 2.37
C TYR A 109 11.41 9.33 2.27
N ASN A 110 10.96 8.96 1.07
CA ASN A 110 9.58 8.59 0.78
C ASN A 110 9.46 7.74 -0.49
N ALA A 111 8.33 7.05 -0.63
CA ALA A 111 7.82 6.51 -1.87
C ALA A 111 6.37 6.98 -2.02
N ILE A 112 5.91 7.30 -3.22
CA ILE A 112 4.58 7.87 -3.43
C ILE A 112 3.92 7.27 -4.66
N SER A 113 2.69 6.82 -4.47
CA SER A 113 1.79 6.34 -5.51
C SER A 113 0.75 7.40 -5.85
N TYR A 114 0.57 7.70 -7.12
CA TYR A 114 -0.37 8.71 -7.64
C TYR A 114 -1.49 8.06 -8.41
N SER A 115 -2.71 8.56 -8.26
CA SER A 115 -3.90 8.02 -8.92
C SER A 115 -3.86 8.06 -10.45
N ASN A 116 -2.97 8.86 -11.04
CA ASN A 116 -2.77 8.97 -12.48
C ASN A 116 -1.71 8.00 -13.05
N GLY A 117 -1.44 6.88 -12.38
CA GLY A 117 -0.56 5.84 -12.90
C GLY A 117 0.93 6.15 -12.76
N LYS A 118 1.34 6.81 -11.67
CA LYS A 118 2.75 7.11 -11.39
C LYS A 118 3.17 6.54 -10.06
N ILE A 119 4.40 6.05 -9.96
CA ILE A 119 5.07 5.74 -8.71
C ILE A 119 6.43 6.44 -8.71
N TYR A 120 6.66 7.25 -7.69
CA TYR A 120 7.93 7.95 -7.46
C TYR A 120 8.60 7.39 -6.20
N TYR A 121 9.88 7.04 -6.31
CA TYR A 121 10.64 6.34 -5.28
C TYR A 121 11.90 7.12 -4.93
N GLY A 122 12.01 7.60 -3.69
CA GLY A 122 13.10 8.45 -3.25
C GLY A 122 14.44 7.72 -3.10
N TYR A 123 15.52 8.43 -3.32
CA TYR A 123 16.87 7.91 -3.12
C TYR A 123 17.16 7.59 -1.65
N ALA A 124 16.81 8.50 -0.73
CA ALA A 124 17.11 8.29 0.69
C ALA A 124 16.42 7.04 1.24
N ILE A 125 15.11 6.82 0.96
CA ILE A 125 14.42 5.61 1.41
C ILE A 125 14.98 4.36 0.75
N TYR A 126 15.39 4.43 -0.53
CA TYR A 126 15.99 3.30 -1.24
C TYR A 126 17.26 2.82 -0.54
N TYR A 127 18.21 3.74 -0.29
CA TYR A 127 19.49 3.37 0.29
C TYR A 127 19.38 2.98 1.76
N ASP A 128 18.51 3.61 2.53
CA ASP A 128 18.27 3.23 3.93
C ASP A 128 17.62 1.84 4.03
N ALA A 129 16.59 1.57 3.22
CA ALA A 129 15.96 0.26 3.14
C ALA A 129 16.95 -0.84 2.76
N LYS A 130 17.81 -0.56 1.76
CA LYS A 130 18.84 -1.49 1.34
C LYS A 130 19.87 -1.75 2.44
N ALA A 131 20.30 -0.72 3.15
CA ALA A 131 21.26 -0.84 4.24
C ALA A 131 20.72 -1.62 5.45
N LYS A 132 19.43 -1.45 5.77
CA LYS A 132 18.77 -2.08 6.91
C LYS A 132 18.33 -3.53 6.66
N GLY A 133 17.89 -3.84 5.45
CA GLY A 133 17.29 -5.13 5.17
C GLY A 133 17.51 -5.68 3.77
N GLY A 134 18.35 -5.02 2.98
CA GLY A 134 18.70 -5.46 1.64
C GLY A 134 17.60 -5.21 0.60
N ASP A 135 17.79 -5.84 -0.55
CA ASP A 135 16.94 -5.63 -1.73
C ASP A 135 15.48 -6.03 -1.52
N ILE A 136 15.21 -6.97 -0.63
CA ILE A 136 13.83 -7.44 -0.33
C ILE A 136 12.97 -6.32 0.29
N VAL A 137 13.56 -5.43 1.08
CA VAL A 137 12.81 -4.30 1.69
C VAL A 137 12.34 -3.35 0.60
N ASN A 138 13.23 -3.03 -0.36
CA ASN A 138 12.85 -2.19 -1.50
C ASN A 138 11.80 -2.86 -2.39
N ALA A 139 11.89 -4.17 -2.59
CA ALA A 139 10.87 -4.93 -3.32
C ALA A 139 9.50 -4.89 -2.60
N MET A 140 9.50 -4.96 -1.28
CA MET A 140 8.30 -4.86 -0.45
C MET A 140 7.66 -3.47 -0.55
N ILE A 141 8.44 -2.39 -0.35
CA ILE A 141 7.95 -1.02 -0.46
C ILE A 141 7.37 -0.77 -1.86
N LEU A 142 8.08 -1.21 -2.91
CA LEU A 142 7.61 -1.05 -4.28
C LEU A 142 6.28 -1.79 -4.53
N ALA A 143 6.14 -3.00 -3.96
CA ALA A 143 4.90 -3.77 -4.06
C ALA A 143 3.76 -3.13 -3.26
N HIS A 144 4.04 -2.50 -2.13
CA HIS A 144 3.09 -1.69 -1.37
C HIS A 144 2.59 -0.50 -2.20
N GLU A 145 3.49 0.28 -2.79
CA GLU A 145 3.13 1.40 -3.67
C GLU A 145 2.30 0.94 -4.88
N TYR A 146 2.61 -0.23 -5.44
CA TYR A 146 1.80 -0.79 -6.49
C TYR A 146 0.43 -1.27 -5.99
N GLY A 147 0.33 -1.68 -4.73
CA GLY A 147 -0.95 -1.95 -4.07
C GLY A 147 -1.91 -0.75 -4.16
N HIS A 148 -1.42 0.47 -3.96
CA HIS A 148 -2.21 1.68 -4.16
C HIS A 148 -2.63 1.88 -5.63
N GLN A 149 -1.80 1.48 -6.61
CA GLN A 149 -2.23 1.50 -8.02
C GLN A 149 -3.38 0.53 -8.28
N LEU A 150 -3.39 -0.64 -7.61
CA LEU A 150 -4.52 -1.58 -7.68
C LEU A 150 -5.78 -0.97 -7.04
N GLN A 151 -5.63 -0.29 -5.91
CA GLN A 151 -6.73 0.40 -5.24
C GLN A 151 -7.34 1.48 -6.13
N TYR A 152 -6.54 2.33 -6.74
CA TYR A 152 -7.04 3.35 -7.68
C TYR A 152 -7.74 2.72 -8.89
N ARG A 153 -7.15 1.67 -9.46
CA ARG A 153 -7.64 1.03 -10.67
C ARG A 153 -8.96 0.27 -10.46
N TYR A 154 -9.09 -0.41 -9.33
CA TYR A 154 -10.22 -1.29 -9.06
C TYR A 154 -11.19 -0.73 -8.02
N ASN A 155 -10.99 0.53 -7.60
CA ASN A 155 -11.77 1.18 -6.54
C ASN A 155 -11.79 0.36 -5.25
N LEU A 156 -10.60 -0.01 -4.77
CA LEU A 156 -10.37 -0.73 -3.51
C LEU A 156 -9.90 0.24 -2.42
N PRO A 157 -9.92 -0.13 -1.15
CA PRO A 157 -10.50 -1.36 -0.61
C PRO A 157 -12.04 -1.35 -0.62
N SER A 158 -12.63 -2.53 -0.51
CA SER A 158 -14.10 -2.68 -0.40
C SER A 158 -14.65 -2.25 0.97
N VAL A 159 -13.80 -1.96 1.93
CA VAL A 159 -14.15 -1.46 3.27
C VAL A 159 -13.73 0.00 3.42
N ASN A 160 -14.50 0.76 4.20
CA ASN A 160 -14.27 2.17 4.43
C ASN A 160 -14.14 2.48 5.94
N GLU A 161 -13.16 3.29 6.29
CA GLU A 161 -12.99 3.91 7.59
C GLU A 161 -12.81 5.42 7.43
N SER A 162 -12.73 6.13 8.55
CA SER A 162 -12.43 7.58 8.56
C SER A 162 -10.93 7.89 8.41
N THR A 163 -10.08 6.86 8.34
CA THR A 163 -8.63 6.96 8.25
C THR A 163 -8.11 6.25 7.00
N ALA A 164 -6.86 6.46 6.62
CA ALA A 164 -6.20 5.75 5.53
C ALA A 164 -5.89 4.27 5.85
N ARG A 165 -6.09 3.83 7.10
CA ARG A 165 -5.71 2.50 7.58
C ARG A 165 -6.14 1.34 6.67
N PRO A 166 -7.39 1.24 6.18
CA PRO A 166 -7.77 0.15 5.29
C PRO A 166 -6.93 0.08 4.02
N ASN A 167 -6.66 1.24 3.42
CA ASN A 167 -5.83 1.33 2.22
C ASN A 167 -4.40 0.88 2.49
N GLU A 168 -3.81 1.36 3.59
CA GLU A 168 -2.42 1.05 3.95
C GLU A 168 -2.24 -0.43 4.32
N LEU A 169 -3.15 -0.98 5.12
CA LEU A 169 -3.07 -2.39 5.51
C LEU A 169 -3.30 -3.33 4.33
N GLU A 170 -4.19 -2.97 3.40
CA GLU A 170 -4.37 -3.74 2.18
C GLU A 170 -3.14 -3.66 1.25
N ALA A 171 -2.53 -2.48 1.12
CA ALA A 171 -1.28 -2.31 0.37
C ALA A 171 -0.13 -3.15 0.96
N ASP A 172 -0.02 -3.21 2.30
CA ASP A 172 0.89 -4.13 2.99
C ASP A 172 0.55 -5.60 2.69
N GLY A 173 -0.73 -5.93 2.64
CA GLY A 173 -1.20 -7.26 2.24
C GLY A 173 -0.80 -7.61 0.80
N PHE A 174 -0.97 -6.70 -0.16
CA PHE A 174 -0.50 -6.88 -1.54
C PHE A 174 1.02 -7.09 -1.61
N ALA A 175 1.79 -6.37 -0.78
CA ALA A 175 3.23 -6.57 -0.67
C ALA A 175 3.58 -7.97 -0.14
N GLY A 176 2.92 -8.43 0.92
CA GLY A 176 3.08 -9.78 1.47
C GLY A 176 2.76 -10.86 0.43
N TYR A 177 1.68 -10.69 -0.31
CA TYR A 177 1.27 -11.55 -1.41
C TYR A 177 2.36 -11.63 -2.50
N TYR A 178 2.84 -10.48 -2.97
CA TYR A 178 3.91 -10.40 -3.96
C TYR A 178 5.18 -11.13 -3.51
N LEU A 179 5.58 -10.95 -2.25
CA LEU A 179 6.78 -11.59 -1.70
C LEU A 179 6.71 -13.11 -1.75
N ARG A 180 5.51 -13.69 -1.61
CA ARG A 180 5.30 -15.15 -1.67
C ARG A 180 5.21 -15.70 -3.08
N LYS A 181 4.59 -14.99 -4.01
CA LYS A 181 4.26 -15.55 -5.34
C LYS A 181 5.49 -16.02 -6.09
N PRO A 182 5.45 -17.22 -6.75
CA PRO A 182 6.56 -17.73 -7.55
C PRO A 182 7.00 -16.79 -8.68
N ASN A 183 6.05 -16.12 -9.31
CA ASN A 183 6.29 -15.10 -10.34
C ASN A 183 6.47 -13.68 -9.77
N GLY A 184 6.46 -13.53 -8.45
CA GLY A 184 6.83 -12.34 -7.71
C GLY A 184 8.27 -12.42 -7.19
N TYR A 185 8.45 -12.16 -5.87
CA TYR A 185 9.76 -12.26 -5.22
C TYR A 185 10.17 -13.72 -4.88
N ASN A 186 9.19 -14.64 -4.83
CA ASN A 186 9.37 -16.09 -4.68
C ASN A 186 9.95 -16.52 -3.33
N LYS A 187 9.38 -16.06 -2.23
CA LYS A 187 9.73 -16.54 -0.88
C LYS A 187 8.69 -17.53 -0.37
N THR A 188 9.12 -18.72 0.00
CA THR A 188 8.24 -19.81 0.49
C THR A 188 8.14 -19.87 2.00
N ASN A 189 9.13 -19.33 2.70
CA ASN A 189 9.19 -19.29 4.15
C ASN A 189 9.07 -17.84 4.64
N PHE A 190 8.19 -17.59 5.62
CA PHE A 190 7.97 -16.27 6.14
C PHE A 190 9.17 -15.65 6.84
N THR A 191 10.01 -16.46 7.51
CA THR A 191 11.26 -15.99 8.13
C THR A 191 12.21 -15.33 7.13
N GLU A 192 12.12 -15.69 5.84
CA GLU A 192 12.95 -15.08 4.79
C GLU A 192 12.61 -13.63 4.49
N ILE A 193 11.39 -13.20 4.85
CA ILE A 193 10.94 -11.81 4.64
C ILE A 193 10.96 -10.96 5.92
N ALA A 194 11.36 -11.56 7.04
CA ALA A 194 11.32 -10.92 8.35
C ALA A 194 12.03 -9.56 8.40
N THR A 195 13.13 -9.40 7.65
CA THR A 195 13.86 -8.14 7.59
C THR A 195 13.05 -7.02 6.91
N ALA A 196 12.43 -7.32 5.77
CA ALA A 196 11.53 -6.37 5.09
C ALA A 196 10.39 -5.95 6.00
N TYR A 197 9.92 -6.88 6.75
CA TYR A 197 8.85 -6.74 7.68
C TYR A 197 9.18 -5.80 8.85
N GLU A 198 10.33 -6.01 9.50
CA GLU A 198 10.77 -5.14 10.60
C GLU A 198 10.95 -3.69 10.14
N PHE A 199 11.40 -3.50 8.90
CA PHE A 199 11.46 -2.16 8.35
C PHE A 199 10.06 -1.56 8.15
N ALA A 200 9.13 -2.28 7.55
CA ALA A 200 7.77 -1.80 7.34
C ALA A 200 7.08 -1.43 8.66
N GLN A 201 7.24 -2.25 9.69
CA GLN A 201 6.67 -1.93 10.99
C GLN A 201 7.28 -0.67 11.64
N SER A 202 8.55 -0.37 11.38
CA SER A 202 9.23 0.77 12.00
C SER A 202 8.69 2.13 11.59
N ILE A 203 7.94 2.16 10.49
CA ILE A 203 7.30 3.37 9.95
C ILE A 203 5.79 3.40 10.18
N GLY A 204 5.20 2.37 10.81
CA GLY A 204 3.83 2.42 11.32
C GLY A 204 3.68 3.49 12.41
N ASP A 205 2.49 4.04 12.58
CA ASP A 205 2.21 5.04 13.60
C ASP A 205 1.18 4.53 14.63
N TYR A 206 1.05 5.27 15.74
CA TYR A 206 0.08 4.98 16.81
C TYR A 206 -1.06 6.02 16.88
N GLN A 207 -1.13 6.96 15.92
CA GLN A 207 -2.13 8.02 15.91
C GLN A 207 -3.45 7.53 15.28
N THR A 208 -4.16 6.67 15.96
CA THR A 208 -5.36 5.98 15.47
C THR A 208 -6.54 6.88 15.07
N THR A 209 -6.47 8.16 15.36
CA THR A 209 -7.51 9.16 15.03
C THR A 209 -7.10 10.14 13.93
N SER A 210 -5.85 10.10 13.47
CA SER A 210 -5.39 10.90 12.34
C SER A 210 -6.01 10.41 11.04
N ALA A 211 -6.39 11.32 10.15
CA ALA A 211 -6.85 10.94 8.81
C ALA A 211 -5.76 10.21 7.99
N GLY A 212 -4.48 10.52 8.26
CA GLY A 212 -3.32 9.87 7.67
C GLY A 212 -2.85 8.62 8.42
N HIS A 213 -3.64 8.06 9.33
CA HIS A 213 -3.23 6.88 10.10
C HIS A 213 -3.01 5.66 9.20
N HIS A 214 -1.77 5.16 9.17
CA HIS A 214 -1.33 4.03 8.33
C HIS A 214 -1.48 2.66 9.00
N GLY A 215 -2.01 2.60 10.20
CA GLY A 215 -2.05 1.39 11.02
C GLY A 215 -0.86 1.29 11.99
N THR A 216 -1.12 0.68 13.16
CA THR A 216 -0.07 0.45 14.16
C THR A 216 0.92 -0.61 13.66
N PRO A 217 2.16 -0.65 14.18
CA PRO A 217 3.13 -1.68 13.81
C PRO A 217 2.60 -3.13 13.92
N PRO A 218 1.86 -3.53 14.98
CA PRO A 218 1.22 -4.84 15.02
C PRO A 218 0.18 -5.08 13.92
N GLN A 219 -0.63 -4.06 13.59
CA GLN A 219 -1.62 -4.16 12.50
C GLN A 219 -0.94 -4.36 11.15
N ARG A 220 0.08 -3.58 10.86
CA ARG A 220 0.87 -3.69 9.64
C ARG A 220 1.55 -5.06 9.54
N ARG A 221 2.11 -5.61 10.64
CA ARG A 221 2.62 -6.99 10.71
C ARG A 221 1.55 -8.00 10.31
N SER A 222 0.39 -7.93 10.94
CA SER A 222 -0.71 -8.85 10.67
C SER A 222 -1.16 -8.77 9.20
N ALA A 223 -1.19 -7.58 8.62
CA ALA A 223 -1.54 -7.35 7.22
C ALA A 223 -0.57 -8.04 6.25
N VAL A 224 0.73 -7.83 6.43
CA VAL A 224 1.75 -8.49 5.58
C VAL A 224 1.71 -10.01 5.76
N ARG A 225 1.54 -10.50 7.00
CA ARG A 225 1.43 -11.95 7.25
C ARG A 225 0.21 -12.55 6.55
N LEU A 226 -0.95 -11.91 6.64
CA LEU A 226 -2.17 -12.33 5.95
C LEU A 226 -1.97 -12.35 4.43
N GLY A 227 -1.40 -11.28 3.87
CA GLY A 227 -1.09 -11.21 2.45
C GLY A 227 -0.14 -12.32 1.99
N PHE A 228 0.90 -12.59 2.77
CA PHE A 228 1.81 -13.70 2.51
C PHE A 228 1.10 -15.06 2.53
N LEU A 229 0.22 -15.31 3.48
CA LEU A 229 -0.58 -16.54 3.54
C LEU A 229 -1.50 -16.68 2.32
N LEU A 230 -2.20 -15.60 1.93
CA LEU A 230 -3.04 -15.57 0.73
C LEU A 230 -2.23 -15.77 -0.57
N GLY A 231 -0.94 -15.45 -0.57
CA GLY A 231 -0.02 -15.71 -1.68
C GLY A 231 0.14 -17.19 -2.06
N GLN A 232 -0.42 -18.11 -1.27
CA GLN A 232 -0.55 -19.53 -1.62
C GLN A 232 -1.48 -19.75 -2.82
N TYR A 233 -2.43 -18.83 -3.05
CA TYR A 233 -3.48 -18.94 -4.07
C TYR A 233 -3.30 -17.94 -5.19
N ASP A 234 -3.86 -18.24 -6.36
CA ASP A 234 -3.91 -17.30 -7.49
C ASP A 234 -5.19 -16.47 -7.39
N LEU A 235 -5.04 -15.21 -6.99
CA LEU A 235 -6.14 -14.28 -6.77
C LEU A 235 -6.00 -13.08 -7.72
N SER A 236 -7.13 -12.64 -8.27
CA SER A 236 -7.22 -11.30 -8.86
C SER A 236 -7.13 -10.23 -7.77
N ALA A 237 -6.91 -8.96 -8.13
CA ALA A 237 -6.86 -7.88 -7.14
C ALA A 237 -8.16 -7.77 -6.33
N THR A 238 -9.32 -7.94 -6.98
CA THR A 238 -10.64 -7.91 -6.32
C THR A 238 -10.91 -9.15 -5.48
N ASP A 239 -10.42 -10.33 -5.86
CA ASP A 239 -10.52 -11.52 -5.03
C ASP A 239 -9.55 -11.45 -3.85
N PHE A 240 -8.38 -10.84 -4.04
CA PHE A 240 -7.46 -10.57 -2.94
C PHE A 240 -8.12 -9.63 -1.92
N ASP A 241 -8.65 -8.47 -2.33
CA ASP A 241 -9.37 -7.54 -1.46
C ASP A 241 -10.46 -8.26 -0.65
N TYR A 242 -11.31 -9.01 -1.34
CA TYR A 242 -12.39 -9.75 -0.67
C TYR A 242 -11.85 -10.71 0.41
N ASN A 243 -10.86 -11.54 0.07
CA ASN A 243 -10.31 -12.51 1.02
C ASN A 243 -9.52 -11.82 2.13
N PHE A 244 -8.76 -10.78 1.81
CA PHE A 244 -7.99 -10.02 2.79
C PHE A 244 -8.90 -9.48 3.90
N PHE A 245 -9.96 -8.74 3.56
CA PHE A 245 -10.85 -8.16 4.56
C PHE A 245 -11.79 -9.18 5.19
N TYR A 246 -12.14 -10.24 4.50
CA TYR A 246 -12.91 -11.34 5.07
C TYR A 246 -12.20 -11.96 6.28
N TYR A 247 -10.92 -12.27 6.18
CA TYR A 247 -10.15 -12.84 7.28
C TYR A 247 -9.67 -11.77 8.27
N TYR A 248 -9.34 -10.60 7.79
CA TYR A 248 -8.90 -9.49 8.63
C TYR A 248 -10.00 -9.00 9.57
N GLN A 249 -11.25 -9.14 9.20
CA GLN A 249 -12.39 -8.88 10.06
C GLN A 249 -12.32 -9.67 11.40
N GLY A 250 -11.98 -10.95 11.35
CA GLY A 250 -11.78 -11.77 12.55
C GLY A 250 -10.58 -11.33 13.38
N VAL A 251 -9.52 -10.90 12.72
CA VAL A 251 -8.29 -10.37 13.35
C VAL A 251 -8.57 -9.07 14.10
N LEU A 252 -9.33 -8.15 13.50
CA LEU A 252 -9.67 -6.85 14.08
C LEU A 252 -10.95 -6.86 14.94
N ASN A 253 -11.38 -8.03 15.43
CA ASN A 253 -12.57 -8.18 16.28
C ASN A 253 -13.85 -7.61 15.64
N GLY A 254 -14.01 -7.80 14.34
CA GLY A 254 -15.20 -7.38 13.60
C GLY A 254 -15.24 -5.91 13.20
N THR A 255 -14.11 -5.22 13.20
CA THR A 255 -14.01 -3.83 12.72
C THR A 255 -14.47 -3.70 11.26
N TYR A 256 -14.07 -4.64 10.41
CA TYR A 256 -14.51 -4.73 9.02
C TYR A 256 -15.70 -5.69 8.89
N LYS A 257 -16.76 -5.24 8.24
CA LYS A 257 -18.01 -6.02 8.07
C LYS A 257 -18.08 -6.55 6.64
N MET A 258 -17.56 -7.74 6.44
CA MET A 258 -17.68 -8.47 5.18
C MET A 258 -18.84 -9.46 5.23
N GLY A 259 -19.23 -10.03 4.08
CA GLY A 259 -20.25 -11.07 4.00
C GLY A 259 -19.94 -12.29 4.88
N LYS A 260 -20.98 -13.02 5.27
CA LYS A 260 -20.86 -14.11 6.25
C LYS A 260 -20.18 -15.39 5.74
N ASN A 261 -20.03 -15.56 4.43
CA ASN A 261 -19.55 -16.81 3.83
C ASN A 261 -18.27 -16.57 3.05
N SER A 262 -17.28 -17.43 3.24
CA SER A 262 -16.13 -17.52 2.35
C SER A 262 -16.57 -17.85 0.92
N LYS A 263 -15.96 -17.21 -0.07
CA LYS A 263 -16.17 -17.53 -1.49
C LYS A 263 -15.46 -18.82 -1.91
N ASN A 264 -14.44 -19.23 -1.16
CA ASN A 264 -13.61 -20.37 -1.49
C ASN A 264 -13.35 -21.23 -0.25
N PRO A 265 -13.98 -22.42 -0.15
CA PRO A 265 -13.82 -23.32 1.00
C PRO A 265 -12.37 -23.81 1.23
N GLU A 266 -11.58 -23.91 0.18
CA GLU A 266 -10.17 -24.33 0.28
C GLU A 266 -9.32 -23.23 0.96
N ILE A 267 -9.50 -21.98 0.56
CA ILE A 267 -8.86 -20.83 1.19
C ILE A 267 -9.31 -20.75 2.66
N ASP A 268 -10.60 -20.93 2.91
CA ASP A 268 -11.17 -20.87 4.27
C ASP A 268 -10.58 -21.94 5.18
N ALA A 269 -10.48 -23.18 4.70
CA ALA A 269 -9.87 -24.28 5.45
C ALA A 269 -8.37 -24.02 5.75
N TYR A 270 -7.65 -23.43 4.83
CA TYR A 270 -6.24 -23.06 5.04
C TYR A 270 -6.12 -21.89 6.02
N MET A 271 -6.83 -20.80 5.78
CA MET A 271 -6.76 -19.60 6.61
C MET A 271 -7.24 -19.80 8.04
N SER A 272 -8.20 -20.70 8.26
CA SER A 272 -8.70 -21.02 9.60
C SER A 272 -7.59 -21.50 10.56
N GLN A 273 -6.51 -22.08 10.03
CA GLN A 273 -5.36 -22.55 10.80
C GLN A 273 -4.50 -21.39 11.34
N TYR A 274 -4.59 -20.19 10.73
CA TYR A 274 -3.75 -19.04 11.04
C TYR A 274 -4.50 -17.89 11.71
N MET A 275 -5.82 -17.98 11.87
CA MET A 275 -6.62 -16.88 12.41
C MET A 275 -6.24 -16.50 13.85
N ASP A 276 -5.87 -17.47 14.67
CA ASP A 276 -5.38 -17.20 16.04
C ASP A 276 -4.01 -16.54 16.03
N GLU A 277 -3.08 -16.99 15.18
CA GLU A 277 -1.77 -16.40 14.97
C GLU A 277 -1.90 -14.93 14.53
N LEU A 278 -2.72 -14.66 13.49
CA LEU A 278 -2.94 -13.31 12.97
C LEU A 278 -3.50 -12.37 14.05
N ARG A 279 -4.43 -12.86 14.87
CA ARG A 279 -5.02 -12.11 15.97
C ARG A 279 -3.98 -11.77 17.04
N LYS A 280 -3.13 -12.72 17.42
CA LYS A 280 -2.04 -12.53 18.37
C LYS A 280 -0.95 -11.58 17.86
N ILE A 281 -0.68 -11.59 16.55
CA ILE A 281 0.22 -10.60 15.93
C ILE A 281 -0.39 -9.21 16.07
N GLN A 282 -1.65 -9.07 15.68
CA GLN A 282 -2.34 -7.78 15.68
C GLN A 282 -2.54 -7.20 17.10
N SER A 283 -2.79 -8.03 18.09
CA SER A 283 -2.92 -7.61 19.49
C SER A 283 -1.59 -7.29 20.16
N GLY A 284 -0.47 -7.69 19.56
CA GLY A 284 0.87 -7.58 20.15
C GLY A 284 1.22 -8.68 21.14
N GLU A 285 0.40 -9.73 21.26
CA GLU A 285 0.71 -10.92 22.06
C GLU A 285 1.93 -11.69 21.49
N ILE A 286 2.05 -11.73 20.16
CA ILE A 286 3.27 -12.20 19.50
C ILE A 286 4.24 -11.02 19.45
N SER A 287 5.35 -11.14 20.17
CA SER A 287 6.43 -10.15 20.17
C SER A 287 7.12 -10.04 18.80
N ALA A 288 7.87 -8.94 18.58
CA ALA A 288 8.66 -8.77 17.37
C ALA A 288 9.66 -9.91 17.13
N GLU A 289 10.24 -10.46 18.20
CA GLU A 289 11.20 -11.56 18.09
C GLU A 289 10.52 -12.88 17.75
N GLU A 290 9.40 -13.20 18.37
CA GLU A 290 8.61 -14.39 18.03
C GLU A 290 8.09 -14.32 16.61
N PHE A 291 7.67 -13.13 16.18
CA PHE A 291 7.19 -12.90 14.83
C PHE A 291 8.24 -13.23 13.75
N LYS A 292 9.51 -12.87 13.95
CA LYS A 292 10.62 -13.21 13.05
C LYS A 292 10.82 -14.72 12.87
N ASN A 293 10.33 -15.51 13.80
CA ASN A 293 10.48 -16.97 13.80
C ASN A 293 9.24 -17.72 13.28
N LEU A 294 8.19 -17.02 12.85
CA LEU A 294 7.02 -17.63 12.22
C LEU A 294 7.40 -18.27 10.87
N LYS A 295 6.80 -19.42 10.58
CA LYS A 295 7.05 -20.21 9.37
C LYS A 295 6.05 -19.94 8.27
#